data_aa845a6f6165fe353eb68a068f39f755
#
_entry.id   aa845a6f6165fe353eb68a068f39f755
#
_cell.length_a   1.000
_cell.length_b   1.000
_cell.length_c   1.000
_cell.angle_alpha   90.00
_cell.angle_beta   90.00
_cell.angle_gamma   90.00
#
_symmetry.space_group_name_H-M   'P 1'
#
loop_
_entity.id
_entity.type
_entity.pdbx_description
1 polymer ?
#
loop_
_entity_poly.entity_id
_entity_poly.type
_entity_poly.pdbx_seq_one_letter_code
_entity_poly.pdbx_strand_id
1 'polypeptide(L)' 'MDTQQIQSLWTSAQNSLEGFQKTKSETSRREALTKLTKLQRALEQPKDAILKLSYQASP' A
#
# COMPACT_ATOMS: atom_id res chain seq x y z
N MET A 1 11.62 11.25 2.09
CA MET A 1 10.42 10.65 1.46
C MET A 1 9.72 11.69 0.60
N ASP A 2 9.40 11.33 -0.61
CA ASP A 2 8.77 12.24 -1.55
C ASP A 2 7.26 12.18 -1.40
N THR A 3 6.66 13.30 -0.98
CA THR A 3 5.21 13.35 -0.78
C THR A 3 4.45 13.18 -2.09
N GLN A 4 5.03 13.63 -3.20
CA GLN A 4 4.39 13.46 -4.50
C GLN A 4 4.27 12.00 -4.89
N GLN A 5 5.29 11.22 -4.59
CA GLN A 5 5.26 9.79 -4.87
C GLN A 5 4.19 9.09 -4.04
N ILE A 6 4.09 9.45 -2.77
CA ILE A 6 3.06 8.89 -1.89
C ILE A 6 1.67 9.23 -2.41
N GLN A 7 1.48 10.48 -2.83
CA GLN A 7 0.19 10.92 -3.33
C GLN A 7 -0.19 10.21 -4.63
N SER A 8 0.79 10.00 -5.51
CA SER A 8 0.56 9.25 -6.75
C SER A 8 0.14 7.82 -6.46
N LEU A 9 0.83 7.17 -5.54
CA LEU A 9 0.50 5.80 -5.15
C LEU A 9 -0.89 5.72 -4.54
N TRP A 10 -1.23 6.70 -3.71
CA TRP A 10 -2.56 6.75 -3.10
C TRP A 10 -3.66 6.90 -4.14
N THR A 11 -3.47 7.82 -5.09
CA THR A 11 -4.43 8.03 -6.16
C THR A 11 -4.60 6.77 -7.01
N SER A 12 -3.49 6.12 -7.32
CA SER A 12 -3.50 4.88 -8.09
C SER A 12 -4.27 3.79 -7.36
N ALA A 13 -4.04 3.67 -6.05
CA ALA A 13 -4.74 2.68 -5.23
C ALA A 13 -6.23 2.97 -5.19
N GLN A 14 -6.61 4.24 -5.04
CA GLN A 14 -8.01 4.63 -5.04
C GLN A 14 -8.70 4.26 -6.34
N ASN A 15 -8.04 4.54 -7.46
CA ASN A 15 -8.60 4.22 -8.77
C ASN A 15 -8.83 2.72 -8.93
N SER A 16 -7.90 1.93 -8.47
CA SER A 16 -8.04 0.47 -8.53
C SER A 16 -9.17 -0.02 -7.64
N LEU A 17 -9.32 0.57 -6.47
CA LEU A 17 -10.41 0.22 -5.57
C LEU A 17 -11.77 0.56 -6.18
N GLU A 18 -11.87 1.72 -6.80
CA GLU A 18 -13.11 2.11 -7.48
C GLU A 18 -13.44 1.15 -8.60
N GLY A 19 -12.44 0.77 -9.38
CA GLY A 19 -12.63 -0.21 -10.44
C GLY A 19 -13.14 -1.53 -9.89
N PHE A 20 -12.58 -1.98 -8.77
CA PHE A 20 -13.03 -3.20 -8.14
C PHE A 20 -14.46 -3.08 -7.66
N GLN A 21 -14.84 -1.94 -7.07
CA GLN A 21 -16.19 -1.74 -6.58
C GLN A 21 -17.21 -1.80 -7.70
N LYS A 22 -16.83 -1.32 -8.89
CA LYS A 22 -17.72 -1.31 -10.04
C LYS A 22 -17.82 -2.68 -10.70
N THR A 23 -16.70 -3.34 -10.90
CA THR A 23 -16.66 -4.59 -11.66
C THR A 23 -16.64 -5.82 -10.77
N LYS A 24 -16.14 -5.67 -9.54
CA LYS A 24 -15.93 -6.76 -8.60
C LYS A 24 -15.11 -7.89 -9.22
N SER A 25 -14.24 -7.51 -10.14
CA SER A 25 -13.36 -8.44 -10.83
C SER A 25 -12.20 -8.85 -9.94
N GLU A 26 -11.80 -10.11 -10.05
CA GLU A 26 -10.67 -10.61 -9.29
C GLU A 26 -9.37 -9.93 -9.70
N THR A 27 -9.24 -9.63 -10.98
CA THR A 27 -8.07 -8.90 -11.49
C THR A 27 -7.99 -7.52 -10.86
N SER A 28 -9.11 -6.81 -10.79
CA SER A 28 -9.14 -5.49 -10.17
C SER A 28 -8.80 -5.58 -8.68
N ARG A 29 -9.27 -6.63 -8.01
CA ARG A 29 -8.96 -6.85 -6.61
C ARG A 29 -7.46 -7.02 -6.41
N ARG A 30 -6.83 -7.83 -7.24
CA ARG A 30 -5.38 -8.06 -7.15
C ARG A 30 -4.59 -6.79 -7.42
N GLU A 31 -5.02 -6.01 -8.40
CA GLU A 31 -4.37 -4.75 -8.70
C GLU A 31 -4.46 -3.79 -7.53
N ALA A 32 -5.63 -3.70 -6.91
CA ALA A 32 -5.81 -2.84 -5.76
C ALA A 32 -4.90 -3.27 -4.61
N LEU A 33 -4.83 -4.58 -4.35
CA LEU A 33 -3.96 -5.09 -3.30
C LEU A 33 -2.49 -4.79 -3.59
N THR A 34 -2.08 -4.97 -4.84
CA THR A 34 -0.70 -4.69 -5.23
C THR A 34 -0.36 -3.22 -5.01
N LYS A 35 -1.26 -2.33 -5.41
CA LYS A 35 -1.01 -0.90 -5.26
C LYS A 35 -1.04 -0.47 -3.81
N LEU A 36 -1.92 -1.05 -3.01
CA LEU A 36 -1.95 -0.77 -1.58
C LEU A 36 -0.67 -1.24 -0.91
N THR A 37 -0.16 -2.40 -1.33
CA THR A 37 1.11 -2.91 -0.80
C THR A 37 2.25 -1.97 -1.15
N LYS A 38 2.28 -1.45 -2.37
CA LYS A 38 3.31 -0.49 -2.77
C LYS A 38 3.22 0.78 -1.96
N LEU A 39 2.01 1.26 -1.71
CA LEU A 39 1.81 2.45 -0.90
C LEU A 39 2.29 2.20 0.53
N GLN A 40 1.95 1.06 1.07
CA GLN A 40 2.38 0.69 2.42
C GLN A 40 3.89 0.67 2.52
N ARG A 41 4.56 0.07 1.55
CA ARG A 41 6.03 0.00 1.54
C ARG A 41 6.65 1.38 1.41
N ALA A 42 6.03 2.26 0.63
CA ALA A 42 6.54 3.61 0.47
C ALA A 42 6.42 4.40 1.77
N LEU A 43 5.38 4.13 2.54
CA LEU A 43 5.18 4.79 3.83
C LEU A 43 6.06 4.19 4.92
N GLU A 44 6.44 2.94 4.79
CA GLU A 44 7.33 2.30 5.75
C GLU A 44 8.76 2.66 5.41
N GLN A 45 9.42 3.36 6.33
CA GLN A 45 10.84 3.65 6.19
C GLN A 45 11.65 2.52 6.82
N PRO A 46 12.91 2.37 6.39
CA PRO A 46 13.76 1.31 6.98
C PRO A 46 13.80 1.35 8.51
N LYS A 47 13.79 2.54 9.07
CA LYS A 47 13.79 2.67 10.53
C LYS A 47 12.51 2.09 11.12
N ASP A 48 11.39 2.37 10.50
CA ASP A 48 10.10 1.88 10.99
C ASP A 48 10.03 0.36 10.88
N ALA A 49 10.58 -0.19 9.80
CA ALA A 49 10.61 -1.63 9.62
C ALA A 49 11.42 -2.30 10.72
N ILE A 50 12.56 -1.71 11.08
CA ILE A 50 13.39 -2.25 12.15
C ILE A 50 12.67 -2.18 13.49
N LEU A 51 11.98 -1.08 13.74
CA LEU A 51 11.21 -0.93 14.97
C LEU A 51 10.07 -1.94 15.05
N LYS A 52 9.41 -2.18 13.93
CA LYS A 52 8.35 -3.19 13.88
C LYS A 52 8.88 -4.57 14.21
N LEU A 53 10.03 -4.92 13.65
CA LEU A 53 10.65 -6.20 13.92
C LEU A 53 11.00 -6.32 15.40
N SER A 54 11.48 -5.25 15.98
CA SER A 54 11.80 -5.21 17.40
C SER A 54 10.56 -5.47 18.25
N TYR A 55 9.47 -4.84 17.89
CA TYR A 55 8.20 -5.02 18.59
C TYR A 55 7.69 -6.45 18.47
N GLN A 56 7.78 -7.00 17.28
CA GLN A 56 7.29 -8.35 17.05
C GLN A 56 8.17 -9.40 17.73
N ALA A 57 9.45 -9.09 17.86
CA ALA A 57 10.37 -9.99 18.53
C ALA A 57 10.19 -9.95 20.05
N SER A 58 9.56 -8.93 20.57
CA SER A 58 9.30 -8.81 22.00
C SER A 58 8.14 -9.72 22.39
N PRO A 59 8.33 -10.62 23.31
CA PRO A 59 7.23 -11.49 23.78
C PRO A 59 6.17 -10.74 24.52
#